data_7991a9ec3a732fed0b871d5c8f4f5528
#
_entry.id   7991a9ec3a732fed0b871d5c8f4f5528
#
_cell.length_a   1.000
_cell.length_b   1.000
_cell.length_c   1.000
_cell.angle_alpha   90.00
_cell.angle_beta   90.00
_cell.angle_gamma   90.00
#
_symmetry.space_group_name_H-M   'P 1'
#
loop_
_entity.id
_entity.type
_entity.pdbx_description
1 polymer ?
#
loop_
_entity_poly.entity_id
_entity_poly.type
_entity_poly.pdbx_seq_one_letter_code
_entity_poly.pdbx_strand_id
1 'polypeptide(L)'
;MVAPHRERDKFRFILAAAFTAPLLKIIQQRIFFVYNWGGSKGGKTAALKAALSVWGDPEKLMVNFNATSVALERIAGFFCDLPMGIDERQLAGQNQASLEKLVYMISSGTGRARGSKTGGLQALQTWRTVAMATGEEPLATETSETGVSTRVLELYGAPFDDEPSASLMHQQTALIHGWAGPDFINHIIDEGEDKIRARYADVLAYVYQCNDGKNGAHAASIAAVTLADAMASEWIFGMDRTEAEVRAQKMADAIVEEIRSSDLRDVNENAAQFVIDWILSNTVKFSHDNKYGPCYGEMEDDVTYVFPSLLQTALTDAGYSSRKAIKYMAEQGIIKTFTYANGGKVYQTVRRMNSKLCRVIAVDLKIARGEQTKYDVTKFQEIVDDEPLPF
;
A
#
# COMPACT_ATOMS: atom_id res chain seq x y z
N MET A 1 18.49 24.77 4.18
CA MET A 1 18.35 23.62 3.31
C MET A 1 16.89 23.17 3.18
N VAL A 2 16.29 22.48 4.15
CA VAL A 2 14.93 21.87 4.02
C VAL A 2 13.74 22.82 4.16
N ALA A 3 13.89 23.95 4.85
CA ALA A 3 12.80 24.84 5.22
C ALA A 3 11.89 25.28 4.04
N PRO A 4 12.40 25.68 2.87
CA PRO A 4 11.56 26.10 1.75
C PRO A 4 10.66 24.98 1.20
N HIS A 5 11.06 23.72 1.34
CA HIS A 5 10.34 22.57 0.79
C HIS A 5 9.30 21.99 1.77
N ARG A 6 9.30 22.46 3.04
CA ARG A 6 8.33 22.02 4.05
C ARG A 6 6.91 22.55 3.85
N GLU A 7 6.70 23.47 2.92
CA GLU A 7 5.35 23.86 2.51
C GLU A 7 4.66 22.77 1.66
N ARG A 8 5.41 21.75 1.21
CA ARG A 8 4.90 20.57 0.50
C ARG A 8 4.63 19.44 1.48
N ASP A 9 3.38 19.06 1.62
CA ASP A 9 2.96 18.05 2.59
C ASP A 9 3.70 16.72 2.41
N LYS A 10 3.93 16.27 1.17
CA LYS A 10 4.66 15.04 0.89
C LYS A 10 6.13 15.09 1.33
N PHE A 11 6.86 16.14 0.93
CA PHE A 11 8.26 16.32 1.37
C PHE A 11 8.34 16.44 2.89
N ARG A 12 7.44 17.23 3.49
CA ARG A 12 7.32 17.43 4.93
C ARG A 12 7.09 16.12 5.68
N PHE A 13 6.16 15.28 5.17
CA PHE A 13 5.87 13.97 5.74
C PHE A 13 7.08 13.03 5.66
N ILE A 14 7.78 12.97 4.52
CA ILE A 14 9.00 12.17 4.34
C ILE A 14 10.08 12.65 5.32
N LEU A 15 10.29 13.96 5.46
CA LEU A 15 11.26 14.50 6.40
C LEU A 15 10.91 14.14 7.86
N ALA A 16 9.64 14.29 8.24
CA ALA A 16 9.13 13.97 9.57
C ALA A 16 9.23 12.48 9.92
N ALA A 17 9.09 11.61 8.92
CA ALA A 17 9.24 10.16 9.11
C ALA A 17 10.62 9.78 9.69
N ALA A 18 11.68 10.53 9.35
CA ALA A 18 13.00 10.29 9.93
C ALA A 18 13.07 10.63 11.44
N PHE A 19 12.34 11.63 11.91
CA PHE A 19 12.23 11.96 13.32
C PHE A 19 11.30 11.03 14.09
N THR A 20 10.48 10.24 13.40
CA THR A 20 9.52 9.33 14.03
C THR A 20 10.18 8.11 14.67
N ALA A 21 11.28 7.62 14.11
CA ALA A 21 11.91 6.38 14.54
C ALA A 21 12.21 6.31 16.05
N PRO A 22 12.86 7.31 16.68
CA PRO A 22 13.14 7.27 18.12
C PRO A 22 11.89 7.37 18.99
N LEU A 23 10.77 7.85 18.46
CA LEU A 23 9.52 7.96 19.20
C LEU A 23 8.77 6.63 19.30
N LEU A 24 9.00 5.69 18.40
CA LEU A 24 8.20 4.47 18.29
C LEU A 24 8.14 3.62 19.56
N LYS A 25 9.24 3.56 20.33
CA LYS A 25 9.26 2.87 21.63
C LYS A 25 8.42 3.60 22.66
N ILE A 26 8.53 4.92 22.71
CA ILE A 26 7.82 5.77 23.65
C ILE A 26 6.32 5.66 23.47
N ILE A 27 5.85 5.78 22.21
CA ILE A 27 4.43 5.75 21.84
C ILE A 27 3.91 4.31 21.61
N GLN A 28 4.74 3.30 21.81
CA GLN A 28 4.43 1.87 21.60
C GLN A 28 3.88 1.53 20.21
N GLN A 29 4.32 2.30 19.20
CA GLN A 29 3.91 2.07 17.83
C GLN A 29 4.78 0.99 17.17
N ARG A 30 4.17 0.19 16.29
CA ARG A 30 4.87 -0.82 15.50
C ARG A 30 5.73 -0.19 14.41
N ILE A 31 6.68 -0.97 13.90
CA ILE A 31 7.49 -0.63 12.74
C ILE A 31 6.61 -0.54 11.49
N PHE A 32 6.85 0.47 10.66
CA PHE A 32 6.18 0.65 9.38
C PHE A 32 7.14 1.22 8.34
N PHE A 33 6.72 1.18 7.09
CA PHE A 33 7.43 1.76 5.97
C PHE A 33 6.77 3.07 5.55
N VAL A 34 7.60 4.05 5.17
CA VAL A 34 7.21 5.22 4.38
C VAL A 34 7.89 5.06 3.03
N TYR A 35 7.09 4.83 2.00
CA TYR A 35 7.57 4.49 0.68
C TYR A 35 7.11 5.51 -0.36
N ASN A 36 8.06 6.24 -0.95
CA ASN A 36 7.76 7.18 -2.02
C ASN A 36 8.09 6.59 -3.39
N TRP A 37 7.10 6.47 -4.27
CA TRP A 37 7.24 5.85 -5.56
C TRP A 37 6.67 6.69 -6.71
N GLY A 38 7.01 6.33 -7.97
CA GLY A 38 6.56 7.03 -9.17
C GLY A 38 7.68 7.19 -10.18
N GLY A 39 7.42 7.93 -11.26
CA GLY A 39 8.36 8.12 -12.38
C GLY A 39 9.75 8.60 -11.96
N SER A 40 10.75 8.29 -12.78
CA SER A 40 12.13 8.77 -12.60
C SER A 40 12.22 10.30 -12.58
N LYS A 41 13.30 10.83 -12.00
CA LYS A 41 13.62 12.27 -11.89
C LYS A 41 12.67 13.11 -11.01
N GLY A 42 11.75 12.50 -10.26
CA GLY A 42 10.87 13.20 -9.34
C GLY A 42 11.51 13.67 -8.02
N GLY A 43 12.81 13.43 -7.80
CA GLY A 43 13.51 13.84 -6.57
C GLY A 43 13.27 12.92 -5.36
N LYS A 44 12.73 11.72 -5.54
CA LYS A 44 12.44 10.76 -4.44
C LYS A 44 13.67 10.45 -3.60
N THR A 45 14.78 10.09 -4.24
CA THR A 45 16.07 9.84 -3.58
C THR A 45 16.60 11.10 -2.86
N ALA A 46 16.40 12.29 -3.43
CA ALA A 46 16.80 13.55 -2.78
C ALA A 46 15.99 13.81 -1.51
N ALA A 47 14.69 13.52 -1.50
CA ALA A 47 13.85 13.62 -0.30
C ALA A 47 14.25 12.58 0.77
N LEU A 48 14.55 11.35 0.37
CA LEU A 48 15.06 10.32 1.27
C LEU A 48 16.41 10.75 1.90
N LYS A 49 17.33 11.28 1.09
CA LYS A 49 18.61 11.80 1.60
C LYS A 49 18.41 13.00 2.53
N ALA A 50 17.49 13.91 2.21
CA ALA A 50 17.13 15.02 3.10
C ALA A 50 16.61 14.52 4.45
N ALA A 51 15.78 13.52 4.46
CA ALA A 51 15.26 12.92 5.68
C ALA A 51 16.36 12.22 6.51
N LEU A 52 17.22 11.44 5.86
CA LEU A 52 18.33 10.76 6.56
C LEU A 52 19.41 11.73 7.03
N SER A 53 19.58 12.88 6.34
CA SER A 53 20.61 13.89 6.71
C SER A 53 20.42 14.49 8.08
N VAL A 54 19.24 14.36 8.70
CA VAL A 54 19.01 14.82 10.08
C VAL A 54 19.87 14.03 11.09
N TRP A 55 20.20 12.76 10.75
CA TRP A 55 20.95 11.84 11.61
C TRP A 55 22.43 11.72 11.28
N GLY A 56 22.83 11.92 10.01
CA GLY A 56 24.20 11.77 9.57
C GLY A 56 24.36 11.88 8.06
N ASP A 57 25.53 11.45 7.56
CA ASP A 57 25.81 11.38 6.13
C ASP A 57 24.82 10.39 5.44
N PRO A 58 23.90 10.87 4.60
CA PRO A 58 22.87 10.01 4.01
C PRO A 58 23.46 8.93 3.11
N GLU A 59 24.64 9.12 2.51
CA GLU A 59 25.28 8.09 1.70
C GLU A 59 25.72 6.87 2.52
N LYS A 60 25.98 7.06 3.81
CA LYS A 60 26.33 5.99 4.76
C LYS A 60 25.13 5.38 5.47
N LEU A 61 24.00 6.13 5.54
CA LEU A 61 22.78 5.71 6.22
C LEU A 61 21.80 4.99 5.29
N MET A 62 22.07 4.99 3.98
CA MET A 62 21.21 4.43 2.97
C MET A 62 21.78 3.11 2.43
N VAL A 63 20.90 2.15 2.24
CA VAL A 63 21.21 0.90 1.54
C VAL A 63 20.27 0.74 0.34
N ASN A 64 20.54 -0.22 -0.53
CA ASN A 64 19.62 -0.52 -1.64
C ASN A 64 18.93 -1.88 -1.45
N PHE A 65 17.86 -2.10 -2.17
CA PHE A 65 17.07 -3.34 -2.11
C PHE A 65 17.85 -4.58 -2.59
N ASN A 66 18.99 -4.43 -3.24
CA ASN A 66 19.83 -5.56 -3.66
C ASN A 66 20.63 -6.19 -2.50
N ALA A 67 20.55 -5.64 -1.29
CA ALA A 67 21.18 -6.22 -0.12
C ALA A 67 20.53 -7.55 0.28
N THR A 68 21.34 -8.51 0.77
CA THR A 68 20.80 -9.77 1.26
C THR A 68 19.93 -9.55 2.51
N SER A 69 18.95 -10.44 2.75
CA SER A 69 18.11 -10.37 3.95
C SER A 69 18.90 -10.38 5.25
N VAL A 70 20.05 -11.11 5.28
CA VAL A 70 20.96 -11.14 6.43
C VAL A 70 21.68 -9.81 6.64
N ALA A 71 22.09 -9.15 5.54
CA ALA A 71 22.71 -7.84 5.62
C ALA A 71 21.71 -6.80 6.14
N LEU A 72 20.48 -6.78 5.58
CA LEU A 72 19.41 -5.88 6.01
C LEU A 72 19.02 -6.09 7.50
N GLU A 73 18.97 -7.35 7.96
CA GLU A 73 18.73 -7.67 9.36
C GLU A 73 19.82 -7.09 10.29
N ARG A 74 21.10 -7.22 9.89
CA ARG A 74 22.22 -6.67 10.67
C ARG A 74 22.22 -5.13 10.67
N ILE A 75 21.91 -4.54 9.52
CA ILE A 75 21.80 -3.09 9.37
C ILE A 75 20.65 -2.54 10.21
N ALA A 76 19.47 -3.17 10.17
CA ALA A 76 18.34 -2.80 11.02
C ALA A 76 18.69 -2.90 12.51
N GLY A 77 19.38 -3.98 12.93
CA GLY A 77 19.88 -4.12 14.29
C GLY A 77 20.94 -3.08 14.68
N PHE A 78 21.77 -2.62 13.74
CA PHE A 78 22.76 -1.57 13.96
C PHE A 78 22.09 -0.20 14.13
N PHE A 79 21.15 0.18 13.27
CA PHE A 79 20.42 1.45 13.41
C PHE A 79 19.49 1.47 14.61
N CYS A 80 18.98 0.30 15.00
CA CYS A 80 18.14 0.11 16.18
C CYS A 80 16.91 1.03 16.16
N ASP A 81 16.96 2.16 16.88
CA ASP A 81 15.84 3.11 17.01
C ASP A 81 15.96 4.32 16.05
N LEU A 82 16.90 4.31 15.12
CA LEU A 82 17.06 5.33 14.08
C LEU A 82 16.37 4.90 12.76
N PRO A 83 16.04 5.83 11.85
CA PRO A 83 15.43 5.50 10.57
C PRO A 83 16.40 4.69 9.70
N MET A 84 15.83 3.77 8.92
CA MET A 84 16.56 2.95 7.96
C MET A 84 16.18 3.36 6.53
N GLY A 85 17.12 3.87 5.75
CA GLY A 85 16.90 4.26 4.35
C GLY A 85 17.18 3.09 3.40
N ILE A 86 16.25 2.80 2.48
CA ILE A 86 16.38 1.77 1.44
C ILE A 86 16.00 2.39 0.09
N ASP A 87 16.97 2.53 -0.81
CA ASP A 87 16.73 3.15 -2.12
C ASP A 87 16.62 2.11 -3.23
N GLU A 88 16.02 2.51 -4.34
CA GLU A 88 15.96 1.77 -5.60
C GLU A 88 15.28 0.38 -5.49
N ARG A 89 13.97 0.36 -5.19
CA ARG A 89 13.16 -0.89 -5.15
C ARG A 89 13.34 -1.74 -6.42
N GLN A 90 13.53 -1.13 -7.59
CA GLN A 90 13.74 -1.83 -8.86
C GLN A 90 14.95 -2.77 -8.85
N LEU A 91 15.95 -2.55 -7.99
CA LEU A 91 17.09 -3.45 -7.82
C LEU A 91 16.76 -4.76 -7.09
N ALA A 92 15.62 -4.84 -6.43
CA ALA A 92 15.15 -6.08 -5.79
C ALA A 92 14.70 -7.15 -6.81
N GLY A 93 14.64 -6.79 -8.11
CA GLY A 93 14.10 -7.64 -9.16
C GLY A 93 12.58 -7.77 -9.11
N GLN A 94 12.02 -8.57 -10.02
CA GLN A 94 10.56 -8.72 -10.17
C GLN A 94 9.93 -9.74 -9.19
N ASN A 95 10.69 -10.26 -8.21
CA ASN A 95 10.18 -11.26 -7.28
C ASN A 95 9.41 -10.60 -6.12
N GLN A 96 8.11 -10.39 -6.32
CA GLN A 96 7.20 -9.80 -5.34
C GLN A 96 7.22 -10.54 -3.99
N ALA A 97 7.28 -11.88 -3.99
CA ALA A 97 7.35 -12.67 -2.75
C ALA A 97 8.62 -12.39 -1.92
N SER A 98 9.71 -12.00 -2.56
CA SER A 98 10.95 -11.60 -1.86
C SER A 98 10.82 -10.22 -1.22
N LEU A 99 10.13 -9.28 -1.89
CA LEU A 99 9.81 -7.95 -1.34
C LEU A 99 8.88 -8.06 -0.14
N GLU A 100 7.83 -8.84 -0.23
CA GLU A 100 6.90 -9.07 0.88
C GLU A 100 7.62 -9.67 2.11
N LYS A 101 8.47 -10.68 1.88
CA LYS A 101 9.29 -11.25 2.96
C LYS A 101 10.21 -10.22 3.60
N LEU A 102 10.76 -9.28 2.82
CA LEU A 102 11.60 -8.20 3.33
C LEU A 102 10.77 -7.24 4.20
N VAL A 103 9.59 -6.82 3.74
CA VAL A 103 8.69 -5.98 4.53
C VAL A 103 8.32 -6.65 5.84
N TYR A 104 7.94 -7.93 5.80
CA TYR A 104 7.63 -8.69 7.03
C TYR A 104 8.83 -8.82 7.95
N MET A 105 10.01 -9.10 7.42
CA MET A 105 11.24 -9.25 8.20
C MET A 105 11.59 -7.96 8.93
N ILE A 106 11.61 -6.82 8.24
CA ILE A 106 11.92 -5.53 8.86
C ILE A 106 10.83 -5.14 9.87
N SER A 107 9.56 -5.31 9.50
CA SER A 107 8.41 -4.95 10.37
C SER A 107 8.28 -5.84 11.61
N SER A 108 8.94 -7.03 11.63
CA SER A 108 8.92 -7.90 12.82
C SER A 108 9.69 -7.32 13.99
N GLY A 109 10.67 -6.45 13.74
CA GLY A 109 11.53 -5.86 14.77
C GLY A 109 12.54 -6.82 15.41
N THR A 110 12.62 -8.04 14.89
CA THR A 110 13.51 -9.09 15.41
C THR A 110 14.14 -9.89 14.28
N GLY A 111 15.42 -10.21 14.44
CA GLY A 111 16.15 -11.07 13.52
C GLY A 111 15.79 -12.54 13.67
N ARG A 112 16.25 -13.36 12.73
CA ARG A 112 16.09 -14.81 12.82
C ARG A 112 16.98 -15.41 13.90
N ALA A 113 16.43 -16.27 14.74
CA ALA A 113 17.21 -17.07 15.65
C ALA A 113 18.14 -18.01 14.85
N ARG A 114 19.43 -18.00 15.19
CA ARG A 114 20.46 -18.86 14.57
C ARG A 114 21.26 -19.58 15.63
N GLY A 115 21.61 -20.83 15.37
CA GLY A 115 22.51 -21.59 16.21
C GLY A 115 23.92 -20.99 16.21
N SER A 116 24.60 -21.01 17.36
CA SER A 116 26.02 -20.68 17.46
C SER A 116 26.89 -21.91 17.12
N LYS A 117 28.05 -21.69 16.50
CA LYS A 117 29.05 -22.74 16.24
C LYS A 117 29.59 -23.36 17.54
N THR A 118 29.51 -22.63 18.64
CA THR A 118 29.99 -23.09 19.97
C THR A 118 28.87 -23.65 20.85
N GLY A 119 27.68 -23.86 20.27
CA GLY A 119 26.47 -24.31 20.99
C GLY A 119 25.58 -23.16 21.44
N GLY A 120 24.28 -23.43 21.60
CA GLY A 120 23.28 -22.43 21.95
C GLY A 120 22.82 -21.52 20.77
N LEU A 121 22.24 -20.39 21.07
CA LEU A 121 21.75 -19.40 20.09
C LEU A 121 22.71 -18.21 20.00
N GLN A 122 22.83 -17.65 18.81
CA GLN A 122 23.45 -16.32 18.61
C GLN A 122 22.59 -15.25 19.26
N ALA A 123 23.20 -14.11 19.66
CA ALA A 123 22.48 -12.95 20.14
C ALA A 123 21.46 -12.49 19.10
N LEU A 124 20.19 -12.37 19.52
CA LEU A 124 19.11 -11.95 18.66
C LEU A 124 19.22 -10.44 18.38
N GLN A 125 19.27 -10.05 17.13
CA GLN A 125 19.19 -8.66 16.73
C GLN A 125 17.75 -8.17 16.90
N THR A 126 17.57 -7.01 17.51
CA THR A 126 16.27 -6.36 17.66
C THR A 126 16.36 -4.90 17.24
N TRP A 127 15.26 -4.37 16.70
CA TRP A 127 15.17 -2.98 16.28
C TRP A 127 13.74 -2.47 16.38
N ARG A 128 13.58 -1.15 16.40
CA ARG A 128 12.29 -0.49 16.24
C ARG A 128 12.50 0.79 15.44
N THR A 129 12.26 0.74 14.16
CA THR A 129 12.62 1.76 13.17
C THR A 129 11.43 2.17 12.31
N VAL A 130 11.55 3.30 11.64
CA VAL A 130 10.79 3.61 10.42
C VAL A 130 11.66 3.27 9.23
N ALA A 131 11.21 2.33 8.40
CA ALA A 131 11.88 2.01 7.15
C ALA A 131 11.41 3.00 6.08
N MET A 132 12.34 3.80 5.56
CA MET A 132 12.08 4.80 4.53
C MET A 132 12.61 4.31 3.20
N ALA A 133 11.76 4.24 2.18
CA ALA A 133 12.19 3.64 0.93
C ALA A 133 11.66 4.38 -0.30
N THR A 134 12.33 4.16 -1.46
CA THR A 134 11.95 4.74 -2.73
C THR A 134 11.92 3.70 -3.85
N GLY A 135 11.18 4.00 -4.91
CA GLY A 135 11.13 3.18 -6.12
C GLY A 135 10.34 3.81 -7.25
N GLU A 136 10.23 3.09 -8.36
CA GLU A 136 9.44 3.51 -9.52
C GLU A 136 8.06 2.85 -9.56
N GLU A 137 7.91 1.70 -8.92
CA GLU A 137 6.69 0.91 -8.85
C GLU A 137 6.20 0.78 -7.41
N PRO A 138 4.91 0.50 -7.16
CA PRO A 138 4.40 0.28 -5.81
C PRO A 138 5.10 -0.90 -5.12
N LEU A 139 5.23 -0.83 -3.80
CA LEU A 139 5.82 -1.90 -3.00
C LEU A 139 4.80 -3.01 -2.72
N ALA A 140 3.57 -2.62 -2.37
CA ALA A 140 2.44 -3.52 -2.27
C ALA A 140 1.77 -3.64 -3.65
N THR A 141 1.52 -4.87 -4.09
CA THR A 141 0.77 -5.16 -5.32
C THR A 141 -0.61 -5.71 -4.97
N GLU A 142 -1.46 -5.79 -5.97
CA GLU A 142 -2.82 -6.32 -5.85
C GLU A 142 -2.87 -7.77 -5.35
N THR A 143 -1.82 -8.54 -5.60
CA THR A 143 -1.66 -9.91 -5.10
C THR A 143 -1.05 -9.98 -3.71
N SER A 144 -0.56 -8.83 -3.18
CA SER A 144 0.08 -8.79 -1.87
C SER A 144 -0.87 -9.17 -0.75
N GLU A 145 -0.35 -9.86 0.26
CA GLU A 145 -1.11 -10.16 1.46
C GLU A 145 -1.53 -8.85 2.16
N THR A 146 -2.73 -8.80 2.70
CA THR A 146 -3.27 -7.65 3.46
C THR A 146 -2.30 -7.15 4.54
N GLY A 147 -1.46 -8.06 5.07
CA GLY A 147 -0.46 -7.73 6.07
C GLY A 147 0.69 -6.85 5.56
N VAL A 148 1.03 -6.86 4.27
CA VAL A 148 2.04 -5.97 3.66
C VAL A 148 1.46 -4.58 3.53
N SER A 149 0.29 -4.44 2.92
CA SER A 149 -0.36 -3.13 2.70
C SER A 149 -0.57 -2.36 4.00
N THR A 150 -0.92 -3.03 5.10
CA THR A 150 -1.09 -2.37 6.41
C THR A 150 0.22 -1.93 7.08
N ARG A 151 1.39 -2.29 6.55
CA ARG A 151 2.72 -1.93 7.08
C ARG A 151 3.43 -0.88 6.25
N VAL A 152 2.89 -0.51 5.09
CA VAL A 152 3.53 0.42 4.15
C VAL A 152 2.62 1.61 3.90
N LEU A 153 3.10 2.81 4.20
CA LEU A 153 2.48 4.06 3.76
C LEU A 153 3.08 4.41 2.40
N GLU A 154 2.31 4.24 1.35
CA GLU A 154 2.73 4.53 -0.03
C GLU A 154 2.36 5.94 -0.43
N LEU A 155 3.35 6.72 -0.87
CA LEU A 155 3.21 8.07 -1.37
C LEU A 155 3.58 8.09 -2.86
N TYR A 156 2.66 8.47 -3.71
CA TYR A 156 2.88 8.50 -5.16
C TYR A 156 3.36 9.87 -5.64
N GLY A 157 4.37 9.88 -6.51
CA GLY A 157 4.80 11.06 -7.26
C GLY A 157 5.92 11.86 -6.59
N ALA A 158 6.22 13.01 -7.18
CA ALA A 158 7.36 13.85 -6.82
C ALA A 158 7.14 14.58 -5.49
N PRO A 159 8.14 14.57 -4.58
CA PRO A 159 8.12 15.35 -3.35
C PRO A 159 8.57 16.81 -3.54
N PHE A 160 9.12 17.17 -4.71
CA PHE A 160 9.56 18.54 -5.07
C PHE A 160 8.72 19.11 -6.22
N ASP A 161 8.73 20.45 -6.36
CA ASP A 161 8.06 21.15 -7.46
C ASP A 161 8.75 20.93 -8.79
N ASP A 162 10.10 20.87 -8.75
CA ASP A 162 10.92 20.85 -9.93
C ASP A 162 12.23 20.07 -9.71
N GLU A 163 12.86 19.67 -10.80
CA GLU A 163 14.14 18.95 -10.81
C GLU A 163 15.30 19.78 -10.24
N PRO A 164 15.43 21.10 -10.50
CA PRO A 164 16.47 21.93 -9.89
C PRO A 164 16.45 21.93 -8.37
N SER A 165 15.27 22.04 -7.75
CA SER A 165 15.09 21.97 -6.29
C SER A 165 15.55 20.63 -5.72
N ALA A 166 15.19 19.53 -6.39
CA ALA A 166 15.62 18.19 -6.00
C ALA A 166 17.13 18.00 -6.13
N SER A 167 17.73 18.50 -7.23
CA SER A 167 19.18 18.45 -7.47
C SER A 167 19.97 19.26 -6.46
N LEU A 168 19.50 20.46 -6.11
CA LEU A 168 20.11 21.30 -5.09
C LEU A 168 20.04 20.62 -3.72
N MET A 169 18.90 20.03 -3.36
CA MET A 169 18.74 19.28 -2.12
C MET A 169 19.74 18.13 -2.04
N HIS A 170 19.87 17.35 -3.12
CA HIS A 170 20.83 16.25 -3.19
C HIS A 170 22.28 16.70 -2.94
N GLN A 171 22.69 17.82 -3.54
CA GLN A 171 24.03 18.38 -3.32
C GLN A 171 24.24 18.90 -1.89
N GLN A 172 23.23 19.56 -1.33
CA GLN A 172 23.32 20.15 0.02
C GLN A 172 23.38 19.08 1.11
N THR A 173 22.68 17.97 0.96
CA THR A 173 22.68 16.87 1.94
C THR A 173 24.03 16.17 2.06
N ALA A 174 24.87 16.21 1.04
CA ALA A 174 26.24 15.71 1.12
C ALA A 174 27.17 16.57 1.99
N LEU A 175 26.81 17.85 2.20
CA LEU A 175 27.63 18.82 2.93
C LEU A 175 27.06 19.15 4.32
N ILE A 176 25.74 19.09 4.47
CA ILE A 176 25.01 19.54 5.67
C ILE A 176 24.18 18.38 6.20
N HIS A 177 24.63 17.75 7.26
CA HIS A 177 23.95 16.61 7.86
C HIS A 177 24.37 16.40 9.33
N GLY A 178 23.60 15.60 10.10
CA GLY A 178 23.94 15.06 11.40
C GLY A 178 23.70 16.00 12.60
N TRP A 179 23.01 17.13 12.41
CA TRP A 179 22.80 18.11 13.48
C TRP A 179 21.42 18.01 14.15
N ALA A 180 20.36 17.93 13.35
CA ALA A 180 18.99 18.02 13.86
C ALA A 180 18.56 16.78 14.67
N GLY A 181 19.06 15.60 14.31
CA GLY A 181 18.70 14.37 15.02
C GLY A 181 19.15 14.34 16.48
N PRO A 182 20.45 14.56 16.79
CA PRO A 182 20.92 14.63 18.16
C PRO A 182 20.21 15.72 18.99
N ASP A 183 19.93 16.88 18.40
CA ASP A 183 19.19 17.96 19.05
C ASP A 183 17.75 17.54 19.37
N PHE A 184 17.09 16.88 18.43
CA PHE A 184 15.75 16.31 18.63
C PHE A 184 15.71 15.27 19.76
N ILE A 185 16.74 14.44 19.93
CA ILE A 185 16.86 13.50 21.06
C ILE A 185 16.96 14.23 22.40
N ASN A 186 17.74 15.31 22.47
CA ASN A 186 17.83 16.11 23.70
C ASN A 186 16.45 16.65 24.09
N HIS A 187 15.69 17.18 23.15
CA HIS A 187 14.32 17.64 23.39
C HIS A 187 13.36 16.51 23.80
N ILE A 188 13.50 15.30 23.27
CA ILE A 188 12.73 14.12 23.72
C ILE A 188 13.00 13.84 25.19
N ILE A 189 14.28 13.91 25.64
CA ILE A 189 14.69 13.66 27.02
C ILE A 189 14.11 14.74 27.92
N ASP A 190 14.18 16.00 27.50
CA ASP A 190 13.70 17.15 28.28
C ASP A 190 12.17 17.18 28.42
N GLU A 191 11.44 16.85 27.34
CA GLU A 191 9.97 16.78 27.36
C GLU A 191 9.46 15.63 28.23
N GLY A 192 10.11 14.48 28.16
CA GLY A 192 9.77 13.28 28.92
C GLY A 192 8.67 12.42 28.22
N GLU A 193 8.79 11.12 28.44
CA GLU A 193 7.97 10.13 27.74
C GLU A 193 6.46 10.29 27.96
N ASP A 194 6.02 10.62 29.16
CA ASP A 194 4.59 10.69 29.49
C ASP A 194 3.88 11.83 28.74
N LYS A 195 4.55 12.98 28.59
CA LYS A 195 3.99 14.10 27.81
C LYS A 195 3.95 13.76 26.33
N ILE A 196 4.98 13.06 25.81
CA ILE A 196 5.02 12.60 24.42
C ILE A 196 3.89 11.61 24.15
N ARG A 197 3.62 10.67 25.07
CA ARG A 197 2.48 9.74 24.96
C ARG A 197 1.14 10.47 24.97
N ALA A 198 0.98 11.48 25.83
CA ALA A 198 -0.23 12.28 25.86
C ALA A 198 -0.46 13.03 24.53
N ARG A 199 0.57 13.71 24.01
CA ARG A 199 0.52 14.37 22.70
C ARG A 199 0.18 13.39 21.58
N TYR A 200 0.77 12.19 21.62
CA TYR A 200 0.46 11.14 20.63
C TYR A 200 -1.00 10.72 20.69
N ALA A 201 -1.58 10.57 21.88
CA ALA A 201 -2.98 10.18 22.04
C ALA A 201 -3.92 11.22 21.40
N ASP A 202 -3.64 12.52 21.56
CA ASP A 202 -4.42 13.61 20.97
C ASP A 202 -4.33 13.59 19.43
N VAL A 203 -3.11 13.45 18.89
CA VAL A 203 -2.87 13.38 17.45
C VAL A 203 -3.52 12.12 16.85
N LEU A 204 -3.44 10.98 17.55
CA LEU A 204 -4.05 9.73 17.12
C LEU A 204 -5.56 9.85 17.04
N ALA A 205 -6.20 10.45 18.04
CA ALA A 205 -7.64 10.70 18.04
C ALA A 205 -8.06 11.60 16.85
N TYR A 206 -7.28 12.65 16.57
CA TYR A 206 -7.50 13.51 15.41
C TYR A 206 -7.44 12.74 14.08
N VAL A 207 -6.35 11.99 13.84
CA VAL A 207 -6.17 11.25 12.59
C VAL A 207 -7.22 10.16 12.40
N TYR A 208 -7.69 9.52 13.48
CA TYR A 208 -8.81 8.57 13.40
C TYR A 208 -10.11 9.23 12.97
N GLN A 209 -10.39 10.45 13.43
CA GLN A 209 -11.59 11.20 13.01
C GLN A 209 -11.52 11.57 11.53
N CYS A 210 -10.37 12.05 11.03
CA CYS A 210 -10.17 12.37 9.61
C CYS A 210 -10.29 11.15 8.70
N ASN A 211 -9.99 9.95 9.21
CA ASN A 211 -9.98 8.71 8.42
C ASN A 211 -11.31 7.92 8.52
N ASP A 212 -12.40 8.49 9.01
CA ASP A 212 -13.71 7.84 9.18
C ASP A 212 -13.64 6.47 9.89
N GLY A 213 -12.64 6.26 10.73
CA GLY A 213 -12.38 4.99 11.44
C GLY A 213 -11.91 3.83 10.55
N LYS A 214 -11.64 4.09 9.27
CA LYS A 214 -11.11 3.09 8.33
C LYS A 214 -9.59 3.00 8.41
N ASN A 215 -9.00 1.86 8.02
CA ASN A 215 -7.54 1.65 7.97
C ASN A 215 -6.78 2.05 9.24
N GLY A 216 -7.24 1.58 10.40
CA GLY A 216 -6.66 1.94 11.71
C GLY A 216 -5.14 1.75 11.82
N ALA A 217 -4.57 0.82 11.03
CA ALA A 217 -3.13 0.61 10.99
C ALA A 217 -2.36 1.77 10.34
N HIS A 218 -2.88 2.32 9.24
CA HIS A 218 -2.32 3.50 8.59
C HIS A 218 -2.53 4.74 9.44
N ALA A 219 -3.72 4.92 10.04
CA ALA A 219 -4.00 6.04 10.92
C ALA A 219 -2.98 6.17 12.06
N ALA A 220 -2.64 5.06 12.73
CA ALA A 220 -1.66 5.06 13.81
C ALA A 220 -0.24 5.41 13.32
N SER A 221 0.15 4.97 12.11
CA SER A 221 1.44 5.30 11.52
C SER A 221 1.49 6.77 11.06
N ILE A 222 0.42 7.27 10.45
CA ILE A 222 0.30 8.69 10.06
C ILE A 222 0.35 9.57 11.32
N ALA A 223 -0.38 9.22 12.38
CA ALA A 223 -0.37 9.96 13.65
C ALA A 223 1.05 10.02 14.27
N ALA A 224 1.82 8.94 14.18
CA ALA A 224 3.21 8.94 14.67
C ALA A 224 4.10 9.93 13.89
N VAL A 225 3.97 9.97 12.56
CA VAL A 225 4.71 10.93 11.71
C VAL A 225 4.21 12.36 11.95
N THR A 226 2.91 12.55 12.14
CA THR A 226 2.30 13.85 12.43
C THR A 226 2.81 14.41 13.77
N LEU A 227 2.89 13.57 14.81
CA LEU A 227 3.50 13.96 16.09
C LEU A 227 4.96 14.39 15.90
N ALA A 228 5.75 13.59 15.17
CA ALA A 228 7.16 13.87 14.92
C ALA A 228 7.34 15.19 14.13
N ASP A 229 6.46 15.48 13.17
CA ASP A 229 6.48 16.76 12.45
C ASP A 229 6.15 17.96 13.34
N ALA A 230 5.12 17.84 14.21
CA ALA A 230 4.79 18.89 15.17
C ALA A 230 5.97 19.17 16.11
N MET A 231 6.56 18.11 16.67
CA MET A 231 7.70 18.23 17.58
C MET A 231 8.94 18.79 16.87
N ALA A 232 9.26 18.31 15.65
CA ALA A 232 10.38 18.86 14.88
C ALA A 232 10.13 20.32 14.48
N SER A 233 8.90 20.70 14.16
CA SER A 233 8.54 22.08 13.84
C SER A 233 8.74 23.00 15.04
N GLU A 234 8.35 22.56 16.22
CA GLU A 234 8.52 23.28 17.47
C GLU A 234 10.03 23.36 17.86
N TRP A 235 10.71 22.22 17.93
CA TRP A 235 12.03 22.12 18.53
C TRP A 235 13.19 22.48 17.61
N ILE A 236 13.10 22.08 16.34
CA ILE A 236 14.20 22.24 15.39
C ILE A 236 13.99 23.48 14.50
N PHE A 237 12.74 23.78 14.15
CA PHE A 237 12.44 24.92 13.27
C PHE A 237 11.96 26.17 14.02
N GLY A 238 11.85 26.11 15.38
CA GLY A 238 11.55 27.25 16.25
C GLY A 238 10.15 27.82 16.08
N MET A 239 9.19 26.97 15.63
CA MET A 239 7.80 27.35 15.46
C MET A 239 7.07 27.36 16.82
N ASP A 240 6.08 28.23 16.98
CA ASP A 240 5.16 28.12 18.13
C ASP A 240 4.49 26.75 18.14
N ARG A 241 4.31 26.18 19.33
CA ARG A 241 3.75 24.83 19.51
C ARG A 241 2.39 24.68 18.87
N THR A 242 1.49 25.64 19.09
CA THR A 242 0.12 25.61 18.54
C THR A 242 0.14 25.68 17.01
N GLU A 243 0.98 26.56 16.47
CA GLU A 243 1.16 26.66 15.01
C GLU A 243 1.75 25.36 14.44
N ALA A 244 2.74 24.77 15.12
CA ALA A 244 3.36 23.51 14.71
C ALA A 244 2.35 22.37 14.65
N GLU A 245 1.48 22.25 15.66
CA GLU A 245 0.41 21.24 15.72
C GLU A 245 -0.63 21.44 14.61
N VAL A 246 -1.10 22.65 14.37
CA VAL A 246 -2.06 22.97 13.29
C VAL A 246 -1.48 22.63 11.92
N ARG A 247 -0.23 22.99 11.67
CA ARG A 247 0.43 22.67 10.39
C ARG A 247 0.66 21.17 10.21
N ALA A 248 1.00 20.46 11.28
CA ALA A 248 1.16 19.00 11.23
C ALA A 248 -0.18 18.29 10.97
N GLN A 249 -1.27 18.76 11.57
CA GLN A 249 -2.62 18.26 11.29
C GLN A 249 -3.01 18.47 9.84
N LYS A 250 -2.77 19.67 9.28
CA LYS A 250 -3.02 19.94 7.84
C LYS A 250 -2.25 19.00 6.92
N MET A 251 -0.98 18.73 7.23
CA MET A 251 -0.18 17.73 6.50
C MET A 251 -0.81 16.34 6.62
N ALA A 252 -1.26 15.95 7.83
CA ALA A 252 -1.92 14.66 8.03
C ALA A 252 -3.17 14.50 7.19
N ASP A 253 -4.02 15.55 7.09
CA ASP A 253 -5.23 15.55 6.25
C ASP A 253 -4.89 15.32 4.77
N ALA A 254 -3.86 16.01 4.26
CA ALA A 254 -3.40 15.83 2.88
C ALA A 254 -2.89 14.41 2.61
N ILE A 255 -2.16 13.82 3.55
CA ILE A 255 -1.63 12.45 3.42
C ILE A 255 -2.74 11.40 3.56
N VAL A 256 -3.69 11.59 4.48
CA VAL A 256 -4.86 10.71 4.61
C VAL A 256 -5.65 10.71 3.31
N GLU A 257 -5.88 11.87 2.70
CA GLU A 257 -6.60 12.00 1.43
C GLU A 257 -5.80 11.39 0.26
N GLU A 258 -4.47 11.57 0.23
CA GLU A 258 -3.61 10.94 -0.80
C GLU A 258 -3.69 9.41 -0.72
N ILE A 259 -3.56 8.83 0.48
CA ILE A 259 -3.63 7.39 0.69
C ILE A 259 -5.05 6.88 0.40
N ARG A 260 -6.09 7.60 0.83
CA ARG A 260 -7.48 7.26 0.54
C ARG A 260 -7.76 7.29 -0.97
N SER A 261 -7.27 8.28 -1.70
CA SER A 261 -7.44 8.38 -3.15
C SER A 261 -6.64 7.32 -3.91
N SER A 262 -5.55 6.82 -3.35
CA SER A 262 -4.82 5.68 -3.90
C SER A 262 -5.49 4.33 -3.57
N ASP A 263 -6.09 4.19 -2.38
CA ASP A 263 -6.91 3.04 -1.99
C ASP A 263 -8.27 3.00 -2.73
N LEU A 264 -8.80 4.16 -3.14
CA LEU A 264 -10.02 4.28 -3.96
C LEU A 264 -9.78 3.95 -5.44
N ARG A 265 -8.54 3.92 -5.89
CA ARG A 265 -8.16 3.12 -7.06
C ARG A 265 -8.09 1.66 -6.61
N ASP A 266 -9.23 1.17 -6.12
CA ASP A 266 -9.32 -0.18 -5.59
C ASP A 266 -8.82 -1.13 -6.67
N VAL A 267 -7.80 -1.89 -6.34
CA VAL A 267 -7.26 -3.02 -7.08
C VAL A 267 -8.38 -3.85 -7.71
N ASN A 268 -9.46 -4.02 -6.97
CA ASN A 268 -10.63 -4.76 -7.42
C ASN A 268 -11.47 -3.97 -8.41
N GLU A 269 -11.52 -2.64 -8.33
CA GLU A 269 -12.15 -1.77 -9.32
C GLU A 269 -11.37 -1.78 -10.63
N ASN A 270 -10.03 -1.70 -10.57
CA ASN A 270 -9.15 -1.86 -11.72
C ASN A 270 -9.29 -3.26 -12.35
N ALA A 271 -9.40 -4.31 -11.53
CA ALA A 271 -9.64 -5.67 -12.00
C ALA A 271 -11.02 -5.80 -12.67
N ALA A 272 -12.05 -5.14 -12.14
CA ALA A 272 -13.38 -5.10 -12.76
C ALA A 272 -13.33 -4.36 -14.10
N GLN A 273 -12.69 -3.19 -14.17
CA GLN A 273 -12.50 -2.45 -15.41
C GLN A 273 -11.70 -3.28 -16.44
N PHE A 274 -10.61 -3.93 -16.00
CA PHE A 274 -9.85 -4.84 -16.86
C PHE A 274 -10.74 -5.93 -17.48
N VAL A 275 -11.63 -6.57 -16.69
CA VAL A 275 -12.53 -7.60 -17.18
C VAL A 275 -13.48 -7.06 -18.25
N ILE A 276 -14.00 -5.84 -18.07
CA ILE A 276 -14.86 -5.16 -19.04
C ILE A 276 -14.10 -4.93 -20.34
N ASP A 277 -12.92 -4.34 -20.26
CA ASP A 277 -12.07 -4.02 -21.42
C ASP A 277 -11.63 -5.29 -22.12
N TRP A 278 -11.31 -6.36 -21.37
CA TRP A 278 -10.96 -7.66 -21.92
C TRP A 278 -12.13 -8.31 -22.67
N ILE A 279 -13.36 -8.25 -22.13
CA ILE A 279 -14.56 -8.73 -22.81
C ILE A 279 -14.79 -7.93 -24.10
N LEU A 280 -14.74 -6.60 -24.04
CA LEU A 280 -14.98 -5.72 -25.19
C LEU A 280 -13.91 -5.89 -26.29
N SER A 281 -12.66 -6.11 -25.91
CA SER A 281 -11.56 -6.37 -26.85
C SER A 281 -11.64 -7.75 -27.50
N ASN A 282 -12.42 -8.68 -26.95
CA ASN A 282 -12.57 -10.04 -27.43
C ASN A 282 -14.00 -10.39 -27.88
N THR A 283 -14.83 -9.42 -28.24
CA THR A 283 -16.26 -9.62 -28.60
C THR A 283 -16.49 -10.71 -29.63
N VAL A 284 -15.60 -10.83 -30.61
CA VAL A 284 -15.66 -11.89 -31.65
C VAL A 284 -15.60 -13.30 -31.04
N LYS A 285 -14.90 -13.47 -29.90
CA LYS A 285 -14.76 -14.77 -29.21
C LYS A 285 -15.98 -15.15 -28.36
N PHE A 286 -16.89 -14.18 -28.15
CA PHE A 286 -18.18 -14.37 -27.47
C PHE A 286 -19.36 -14.44 -28.46
N SER A 287 -19.11 -14.36 -29.77
CA SER A 287 -20.17 -14.40 -30.80
C SER A 287 -20.54 -15.82 -31.13
N HIS A 288 -21.85 -16.09 -31.33
CA HIS A 288 -22.37 -17.34 -31.86
C HIS A 288 -21.83 -17.70 -33.25
N ASP A 289 -21.45 -16.67 -34.03
CA ASP A 289 -20.96 -16.84 -35.41
C ASP A 289 -19.45 -17.08 -35.50
N ASN A 290 -18.78 -17.25 -34.35
CA ASN A 290 -17.34 -17.52 -34.30
C ASN A 290 -17.05 -18.95 -34.84
N LYS A 291 -16.85 -19.06 -36.17
CA LYS A 291 -16.50 -20.33 -36.85
C LYS A 291 -14.99 -20.65 -36.80
N TYR A 292 -14.16 -19.67 -36.42
CA TYR A 292 -12.69 -19.77 -36.50
C TYR A 292 -12.05 -19.21 -35.25
N GLY A 293 -11.75 -20.05 -34.27
CA GLY A 293 -11.00 -19.67 -33.10
C GLY A 293 -11.56 -20.16 -31.76
N PRO A 294 -10.85 -19.93 -30.64
CA PRO A 294 -11.31 -20.35 -29.34
C PRO A 294 -12.56 -19.55 -28.93
N CYS A 295 -13.59 -20.25 -28.47
CA CYS A 295 -14.78 -19.65 -27.89
C CYS A 295 -14.51 -19.33 -26.41
N TYR A 296 -14.75 -18.09 -25.98
CA TYR A 296 -14.55 -17.65 -24.59
C TYR A 296 -15.85 -17.66 -23.78
N GLY A 297 -16.99 -17.81 -24.46
CA GLY A 297 -18.28 -17.76 -23.84
C GLY A 297 -19.34 -17.31 -24.85
N GLU A 298 -20.38 -16.66 -24.37
CA GLU A 298 -21.49 -16.15 -25.15
C GLU A 298 -21.90 -14.77 -24.66
N MET A 299 -22.17 -13.85 -25.57
CA MET A 299 -22.72 -12.53 -25.27
C MET A 299 -24.17 -12.47 -25.72
N GLU A 300 -25.05 -12.07 -24.79
CA GLU A 300 -26.46 -11.88 -25.06
C GLU A 300 -26.89 -10.55 -24.46
N ASP A 301 -27.28 -9.62 -25.30
CA ASP A 301 -27.56 -8.23 -24.94
C ASP A 301 -26.39 -7.62 -24.15
N ASP A 302 -26.64 -7.22 -22.89
CA ASP A 302 -25.66 -6.59 -22.02
C ASP A 302 -25.00 -7.57 -21.03
N VAL A 303 -25.30 -8.86 -21.14
CA VAL A 303 -24.74 -9.90 -20.27
C VAL A 303 -23.79 -10.79 -21.04
N THR A 304 -22.55 -10.90 -20.55
CA THR A 304 -21.56 -11.80 -21.13
C THR A 304 -21.36 -13.00 -20.22
N TYR A 305 -21.59 -14.18 -20.77
CA TYR A 305 -21.39 -15.47 -20.11
C TYR A 305 -20.00 -15.99 -20.43
N VAL A 306 -19.08 -15.94 -19.45
CA VAL A 306 -17.66 -16.23 -19.62
C VAL A 306 -17.32 -17.57 -19.00
N PHE A 307 -16.49 -18.39 -19.66
CA PHE A 307 -15.97 -19.60 -19.03
C PHE A 307 -15.07 -19.27 -17.84
N PRO A 308 -15.32 -19.84 -16.64
CA PRO A 308 -14.62 -19.48 -15.41
C PRO A 308 -13.10 -19.59 -15.50
N SER A 309 -12.58 -20.64 -16.12
CA SER A 309 -11.14 -20.85 -16.27
C SER A 309 -10.47 -19.75 -17.10
N LEU A 310 -11.13 -19.29 -18.18
CA LEU A 310 -10.58 -18.24 -19.04
C LEU A 310 -10.58 -16.89 -18.34
N LEU A 311 -11.64 -16.55 -17.60
CA LEU A 311 -11.70 -15.33 -16.80
C LEU A 311 -10.63 -15.33 -15.70
N GLN A 312 -10.45 -16.47 -15.02
CA GLN A 312 -9.42 -16.62 -13.99
C GLN A 312 -8.01 -16.49 -14.57
N THR A 313 -7.75 -17.11 -15.73
CA THR A 313 -6.45 -16.99 -16.42
C THR A 313 -6.21 -15.53 -16.83
N ALA A 314 -7.17 -14.88 -17.48
CA ALA A 314 -7.04 -13.49 -17.93
C ALA A 314 -6.73 -12.54 -16.75
N LEU A 315 -7.43 -12.68 -15.62
CA LEU A 315 -7.17 -11.91 -14.41
C LEU A 315 -5.77 -12.19 -13.84
N THR A 316 -5.37 -13.46 -13.80
CA THR A 316 -4.06 -13.86 -13.24
C THR A 316 -2.91 -13.37 -14.12
N ASP A 317 -3.05 -13.47 -15.44
CA ASP A 317 -2.04 -13.00 -16.41
C ASP A 317 -1.87 -11.47 -16.36
N ALA A 318 -2.96 -10.76 -16.04
CA ALA A 318 -2.95 -9.32 -15.81
C ALA A 318 -2.45 -8.91 -14.39
N GLY A 319 -2.08 -9.87 -13.54
CA GLY A 319 -1.54 -9.61 -12.19
C GLY A 319 -2.61 -9.49 -11.10
N TYR A 320 -3.89 -9.74 -11.41
CA TYR A 320 -4.98 -9.65 -10.43
C TYR A 320 -5.25 -10.97 -9.71
N SER A 321 -5.64 -10.89 -8.44
CA SER A 321 -6.19 -12.03 -7.71
C SER A 321 -7.59 -12.36 -8.22
N SER A 322 -7.72 -13.36 -9.08
CA SER A 322 -9.01 -13.76 -9.69
C SER A 322 -10.10 -14.01 -8.64
N ARG A 323 -9.75 -14.61 -7.49
CA ARG A 323 -10.70 -14.87 -6.39
C ARG A 323 -11.23 -13.58 -5.75
N LYS A 324 -10.34 -12.60 -5.48
CA LYS A 324 -10.73 -11.30 -4.89
C LYS A 324 -11.54 -10.46 -5.88
N ALA A 325 -11.09 -10.38 -7.13
CA ALA A 325 -11.76 -9.64 -8.20
C ALA A 325 -13.16 -10.17 -8.48
N ILE A 326 -13.34 -11.49 -8.62
CA ILE A 326 -14.66 -12.11 -8.83
C ILE A 326 -15.59 -11.84 -7.63
N LYS A 327 -15.08 -11.96 -6.40
CA LYS A 327 -15.87 -11.67 -5.19
C LYS A 327 -16.32 -10.20 -5.17
N TYR A 328 -15.39 -9.26 -5.43
CA TYR A 328 -15.69 -7.83 -5.49
C TYR A 328 -16.75 -7.52 -6.57
N MET A 329 -16.55 -7.99 -7.81
CA MET A 329 -17.50 -7.78 -8.89
C MET A 329 -18.89 -8.35 -8.55
N ALA A 330 -18.96 -9.45 -7.82
CA ALA A 330 -20.21 -10.00 -7.34
C ALA A 330 -20.87 -9.15 -6.24
N GLU A 331 -20.09 -8.57 -5.34
CA GLU A 331 -20.56 -7.63 -4.31
C GLU A 331 -21.07 -6.32 -4.92
N GLN A 332 -20.45 -5.86 -6.02
CA GLN A 332 -20.89 -4.69 -6.80
C GLN A 332 -22.05 -5.01 -7.78
N GLY A 333 -22.49 -6.25 -7.87
CA GLY A 333 -23.56 -6.68 -8.80
C GLY A 333 -23.12 -6.82 -10.25
N ILE A 334 -21.86 -6.57 -10.59
CA ILE A 334 -21.29 -6.73 -11.93
C ILE A 334 -21.32 -8.20 -12.36
N ILE A 335 -21.06 -9.12 -11.43
CA ILE A 335 -21.27 -10.56 -11.63
C ILE A 335 -22.59 -10.95 -10.99
N LYS A 336 -23.47 -11.60 -11.76
CA LYS A 336 -24.73 -12.13 -11.26
C LYS A 336 -24.46 -13.26 -10.27
N THR A 337 -25.04 -13.17 -9.08
CA THR A 337 -24.91 -14.20 -8.03
C THR A 337 -26.18 -15.03 -7.97
N PHE A 338 -26.02 -16.32 -7.74
CA PHE A 338 -27.11 -17.28 -7.58
C PHE A 338 -27.07 -17.82 -6.16
N THR A 339 -28.24 -18.02 -5.56
CA THR A 339 -28.34 -18.54 -4.19
C THR A 339 -28.88 -19.96 -4.23
N TYR A 340 -28.17 -20.90 -3.61
CA TYR A 340 -28.69 -22.27 -3.42
C TYR A 340 -29.79 -22.31 -2.34
N ALA A 341 -30.58 -23.37 -2.36
CA ALA A 341 -31.63 -23.60 -1.36
C ALA A 341 -31.13 -23.62 0.10
N ASN A 342 -29.83 -23.89 0.32
CA ASN A 342 -29.15 -23.83 1.62
C ASN A 342 -28.61 -22.44 1.99
N GLY A 343 -28.91 -21.40 1.21
CA GLY A 343 -28.45 -20.01 1.45
C GLY A 343 -27.04 -19.69 0.96
N GLY A 344 -26.31 -20.65 0.39
CA GLY A 344 -24.98 -20.43 -0.16
C GLY A 344 -25.02 -19.61 -1.47
N LYS A 345 -24.22 -18.53 -1.56
CA LYS A 345 -24.06 -17.74 -2.79
C LYS A 345 -23.00 -18.35 -3.68
N VAL A 346 -23.31 -18.46 -4.98
CA VAL A 346 -22.37 -18.90 -6.01
C VAL A 346 -22.26 -17.88 -7.14
N TYR A 347 -21.09 -17.82 -7.75
CA TYR A 347 -20.76 -16.90 -8.83
C TYR A 347 -20.82 -17.55 -10.22
N GLN A 348 -21.18 -18.82 -10.28
CA GLN A 348 -21.28 -19.61 -11.51
C GLN A 348 -22.69 -20.11 -11.69
N THR A 349 -23.14 -20.13 -12.95
CA THR A 349 -24.40 -20.74 -13.36
C THR A 349 -24.17 -21.76 -14.46
N VAL A 350 -25.19 -22.56 -14.76
CA VAL A 350 -25.15 -23.51 -15.86
C VAL A 350 -25.98 -22.95 -17.03
N ARG A 351 -25.38 -22.88 -18.21
CA ARG A 351 -26.03 -22.42 -19.42
C ARG A 351 -25.84 -23.45 -20.58
N ARG A 352 -26.85 -23.62 -21.37
CA ARG A 352 -26.74 -24.46 -22.58
C ARG A 352 -26.15 -23.62 -23.72
N MET A 353 -24.94 -23.98 -24.15
CA MET A 353 -24.21 -23.33 -25.24
C MET A 353 -23.84 -24.40 -26.29
N ASN A 354 -24.15 -24.17 -27.54
CA ASN A 354 -23.91 -25.14 -28.64
C ASN A 354 -24.37 -26.57 -28.27
N SER A 355 -25.59 -26.69 -27.74
CA SER A 355 -26.21 -27.96 -27.32
C SER A 355 -25.53 -28.67 -26.13
N LYS A 356 -24.51 -28.06 -25.48
CA LYS A 356 -23.85 -28.60 -24.30
C LYS A 356 -24.13 -27.72 -23.09
N LEU A 357 -24.25 -28.34 -21.92
CA LEU A 357 -24.36 -27.62 -20.64
C LEU A 357 -22.95 -27.19 -20.20
N CYS A 358 -22.77 -25.89 -20.03
CA CYS A 358 -21.50 -25.29 -19.64
C CYS A 358 -21.65 -24.49 -18.36
N ARG A 359 -20.65 -24.57 -17.47
CA ARG A 359 -20.54 -23.64 -16.32
C ARG A 359 -19.97 -22.32 -16.80
N VAL A 360 -20.61 -21.21 -16.42
CA VAL A 360 -20.24 -19.86 -16.84
C VAL A 360 -20.39 -18.88 -15.69
N ILE A 361 -19.67 -17.76 -15.78
CA ILE A 361 -19.84 -16.56 -14.94
C ILE A 361 -20.58 -15.54 -15.80
N ALA A 362 -21.68 -14.97 -15.28
CA ALA A 362 -22.47 -13.96 -15.96
C ALA A 362 -22.02 -12.57 -15.52
N VAL A 363 -21.42 -11.83 -16.45
CA VAL A 363 -20.94 -10.44 -16.25
C VAL A 363 -21.93 -9.47 -16.89
N ASP A 364 -22.48 -8.55 -16.10
CA ASP A 364 -23.42 -7.52 -16.54
C ASP A 364 -22.66 -6.24 -16.94
N LEU A 365 -22.60 -5.96 -18.24
CA LEU A 365 -21.84 -4.83 -18.77
C LEU A 365 -22.55 -3.47 -18.56
N LYS A 366 -23.87 -3.42 -18.30
CA LYS A 366 -24.58 -2.17 -17.99
C LYS A 366 -24.22 -1.66 -16.59
N ILE A 367 -24.26 -2.54 -15.62
CA ILE A 367 -23.88 -2.20 -14.23
C ILE A 367 -22.42 -1.76 -14.20
N ALA A 368 -21.57 -2.48 -14.93
CA ALA A 368 -20.17 -2.19 -15.06
C ALA A 368 -19.86 -0.81 -15.68
N ARG A 369 -20.72 -0.30 -16.57
CA ARG A 369 -20.60 1.03 -17.17
C ARG A 369 -21.24 2.16 -16.36
N GLY A 370 -21.77 1.87 -15.17
CA GLY A 370 -22.44 2.86 -14.32
C GLY A 370 -23.82 3.28 -14.81
N GLU A 371 -24.38 2.57 -15.80
CA GLU A 371 -25.74 2.77 -16.26
C GLU A 371 -26.69 2.08 -15.27
N GLN A 372 -27.13 2.80 -14.22
CA GLN A 372 -28.04 2.28 -13.20
C GLN A 372 -29.40 1.96 -13.82
N THR A 373 -29.69 0.68 -13.97
CA THR A 373 -31.08 0.21 -14.04
C THR A 373 -31.42 -0.47 -12.73
N LYS A 374 -32.40 0.07 -11.99
CA LYS A 374 -33.05 -0.62 -10.89
C LYS A 374 -33.69 -1.89 -11.44
N TYR A 375 -33.09 -3.05 -11.21
CA TYR A 375 -33.71 -4.31 -11.54
C TYR A 375 -34.61 -4.77 -10.38
N ASP A 376 -35.86 -5.06 -10.75
CA ASP A 376 -36.86 -5.72 -9.92
C ASP A 376 -36.44 -7.19 -9.70
N VAL A 377 -36.04 -7.50 -8.47
CA VAL A 377 -35.53 -8.81 -8.05
C VAL A 377 -36.59 -9.93 -8.14
N THR A 378 -37.84 -9.58 -8.39
CA THR A 378 -38.99 -10.51 -8.36
C THR A 378 -39.19 -11.35 -9.63
N LYS A 379 -38.49 -11.07 -10.73
CA LYS A 379 -38.67 -11.77 -12.02
C LYS A 379 -37.78 -12.98 -12.27
N PHE A 380 -36.91 -13.37 -11.38
CA PHE A 380 -35.96 -14.47 -11.57
C PHE A 380 -36.23 -15.71 -10.68
N GLN A 381 -37.46 -15.92 -10.25
CA GLN A 381 -37.83 -17.05 -9.39
C GLN A 381 -38.31 -18.31 -10.13
N GLU A 382 -38.33 -18.31 -11.45
CA GLU A 382 -38.74 -19.49 -12.24
C GLU A 382 -37.60 -19.92 -13.16
N ILE A 383 -36.96 -20.98 -12.85
CA ILE A 383 -36.38 -22.11 -13.60
C ILE A 383 -35.28 -22.73 -12.70
N VAL A 384 -35.70 -23.49 -11.71
CA VAL A 384 -34.88 -24.57 -11.16
C VAL A 384 -35.77 -25.81 -11.20
N ASP A 385 -35.73 -26.51 -12.30
CA ASP A 385 -36.26 -27.85 -12.35
C ASP A 385 -35.35 -28.78 -11.54
N ASP A 386 -35.96 -29.41 -10.55
CA ASP A 386 -35.41 -30.48 -9.74
C ASP A 386 -35.14 -31.71 -10.60
N GLU A 387 -33.93 -31.86 -11.13
CA GLU A 387 -33.42 -33.18 -11.50
C GLU A 387 -32.06 -33.42 -10.82
N PRO A 388 -31.91 -34.50 -10.03
CA PRO A 388 -30.64 -34.85 -9.44
C PRO A 388 -29.68 -35.31 -10.52
N LEU A 389 -28.47 -34.74 -10.51
CA LEU A 389 -27.39 -35.11 -11.43
C LEU A 389 -26.97 -36.57 -11.21
N PRO A 390 -26.82 -37.37 -12.26
CA PRO A 390 -26.15 -38.67 -12.16
C PRO A 390 -24.63 -38.42 -11.96
N PHE A 391 -24.05 -39.22 -11.09
CA PHE A 391 -22.70 -39.31 -10.51
C PHE A 391 -21.55 -38.85 -11.38
#